data_b184003f64b6e9e09a875ec7d9d0d036
#
_entry.id   b184003f64b6e9e09a875ec7d9d0d036
#
_cell.length_a   1.000
_cell.length_b   1.000
_cell.length_c   1.000
_cell.angle_alpha   90.00
_cell.angle_beta   90.00
_cell.angle_gamma   90.00
#
_symmetry.space_group_name_H-M   'P 1'
#
loop_
_entity.id
_entity.type
_entity.pdbx_description
1 polymer ?
#
loop_
_entity_poly.entity_id
_entity_poly.type
_entity_poly.pdbx_seq_one_letter_code
_entity_poly.pdbx_strand_id
1 'polypeptide(L)'
;LNEPLHSLEAMLEARRELWQWTRPGGTDNARLKDIIYLDLALESAVRQVVEGALGSMSRRAPIDVLKITGLALENLALSTGGNDELVICLREWRGIVAAATRGGTDWALQAKAITDRVQNALGECSGRYIGALQATAGAMGGALGVDGHVLDIFSEEIVRGTAAEPLSQMLRALDPVLREMAHMGAWNIISPVEASGVVEVVDDLKEVQTKTYAVPTVLVSRRVGGEEDIPQGVVGVITPDMPDILSHGSVRARNEGCLFATVFDAGKLAEM
;
A
#
# COMPACT_ATOMS: atom_id res chain seq x y z
N LEU A 1 13.76 -14.91 -17.28
CA LEU A 1 13.55 -14.29 -15.95
C LEU A 1 13.79 -12.78 -15.92
N ASN A 2 14.53 -12.21 -16.88
CA ASN A 2 14.86 -10.77 -16.95
C ASN A 2 13.89 -9.93 -17.80
N GLU A 3 12.99 -10.55 -18.55
CA GLU A 3 12.08 -9.89 -19.47
C GLU A 3 11.17 -8.81 -18.83
N PRO A 4 10.56 -9.06 -17.65
CA PRO A 4 9.74 -8.04 -17.01
C PRO A 4 10.54 -6.81 -16.54
N LEU A 5 11.76 -6.99 -16.05
CA LEU A 5 12.61 -5.88 -15.56
C LEU A 5 12.97 -4.93 -16.70
N HIS A 6 13.43 -5.49 -17.82
CA HIS A 6 13.81 -4.68 -18.99
C HIS A 6 12.63 -3.89 -19.57
N SER A 7 11.46 -4.54 -19.65
CA SER A 7 10.24 -3.86 -20.11
C SER A 7 9.82 -2.72 -19.18
N LEU A 8 9.88 -2.94 -17.85
CA LEU A 8 9.58 -1.92 -16.85
C LEU A 8 10.53 -0.73 -16.95
N GLU A 9 11.84 -0.99 -17.05
CA GLU A 9 12.86 0.05 -17.17
C GLU A 9 12.62 0.93 -18.42
N ALA A 10 12.35 0.32 -19.58
CA ALA A 10 12.10 1.04 -20.82
C ALA A 10 10.83 1.90 -20.77
N MET A 11 9.74 1.37 -20.22
CA MET A 11 8.50 2.12 -20.06
C MET A 11 8.65 3.30 -19.08
N LEU A 12 9.36 3.11 -17.99
CA LEU A 12 9.62 4.18 -17.02
C LEU A 12 10.59 5.24 -17.55
N GLU A 13 11.56 4.86 -18.39
CA GLU A 13 12.40 5.83 -19.10
C GLU A 13 11.57 6.72 -20.00
N ALA A 14 10.67 6.14 -20.80
CA ALA A 14 9.73 6.90 -21.63
C ALA A 14 8.82 7.81 -20.77
N ARG A 15 8.30 7.34 -19.63
CA ARG A 15 7.51 8.18 -18.72
C ARG A 15 8.31 9.36 -18.16
N ARG A 16 9.58 9.15 -17.79
CA ARG A 16 10.45 10.25 -17.32
C ARG A 16 10.64 11.32 -18.38
N GLU A 17 10.79 10.93 -19.63
CA GLU A 17 10.89 11.87 -20.75
C GLU A 17 9.58 12.64 -20.95
N LEU A 18 8.45 11.92 -21.00
CA LEU A 18 7.14 12.55 -21.14
C LEU A 18 6.86 13.53 -20.02
N TRP A 19 7.23 13.22 -18.78
CA TRP A 19 7.04 14.10 -17.63
C TRP A 19 7.78 15.43 -17.75
N GLN A 20 8.93 15.48 -18.42
CA GLN A 20 9.63 16.74 -18.71
C GLN A 20 8.82 17.65 -19.65
N TRP A 21 8.08 17.05 -20.57
CA TRP A 21 7.23 17.78 -21.53
C TRP A 21 5.94 18.33 -20.92
N THR A 22 5.47 17.79 -19.81
CA THR A 22 4.27 18.26 -19.10
C THR A 22 4.55 19.47 -18.20
N ARG A 23 5.81 19.84 -17.98
CA ARG A 23 6.18 21.01 -17.18
C ARG A 23 5.88 22.33 -17.91
N PRO A 24 5.64 23.44 -17.16
CA PRO A 24 5.47 24.74 -17.77
C PRO A 24 6.62 25.07 -18.73
N GLY A 25 6.31 25.38 -19.99
CA GLY A 25 7.28 25.64 -21.03
C GLY A 25 7.83 24.40 -21.76
N GLY A 26 7.41 23.18 -21.39
CA GLY A 26 7.89 21.92 -22.00
C GLY A 26 7.27 21.63 -23.37
N THR A 27 6.01 21.97 -23.59
CA THR A 27 5.31 21.77 -24.87
C THR A 27 4.17 22.78 -25.08
N ASP A 28 3.65 22.83 -26.28
CA ASP A 28 2.42 23.58 -26.57
C ASP A 28 1.16 22.81 -26.10
N ASN A 29 0.07 23.54 -25.88
CA ASN A 29 -1.18 22.96 -25.42
C ASN A 29 -1.80 21.96 -26.41
N ALA A 30 -1.45 22.01 -27.69
CA ALA A 30 -2.02 21.12 -28.69
C ALA A 30 -1.51 19.66 -28.53
N ARG A 31 -0.25 19.50 -28.11
CA ARG A 31 0.36 18.20 -27.90
C ARG A 31 0.23 17.68 -26.46
N LEU A 32 -0.05 18.56 -25.51
CA LEU A 32 -0.13 18.19 -24.09
C LEU A 32 -1.12 17.07 -23.83
N LYS A 33 -2.26 17.09 -24.49
CA LYS A 33 -3.29 16.04 -24.38
C LYS A 33 -2.75 14.67 -24.81
N ASP A 34 -2.07 14.60 -25.94
CA ASP A 34 -1.53 13.33 -26.48
C ASP A 34 -0.41 12.80 -25.57
N ILE A 35 0.43 13.69 -25.01
CA ILE A 35 1.47 13.35 -24.06
C ILE A 35 0.86 12.76 -22.78
N ILE A 36 -0.19 13.38 -22.24
CA ILE A 36 -0.89 12.88 -21.03
C ILE A 36 -1.51 11.51 -21.29
N TYR A 37 -2.19 11.31 -22.42
CA TYR A 37 -2.77 10.00 -22.75
C TYR A 37 -1.70 8.91 -22.95
N LEU A 38 -0.56 9.25 -23.54
CA LEU A 38 0.54 8.32 -23.68
C LEU A 38 1.15 7.97 -22.31
N ASP A 39 1.33 8.95 -21.43
CA ASP A 39 1.84 8.71 -20.06
C ASP A 39 0.87 7.81 -19.27
N LEU A 40 -0.45 8.05 -19.34
CA LEU A 40 -1.46 7.21 -18.70
C LEU A 40 -1.45 5.77 -19.26
N ALA A 41 -1.26 5.59 -20.56
CA ALA A 41 -1.15 4.27 -21.17
C ALA A 41 0.12 3.53 -20.68
N LEU A 42 1.25 4.22 -20.60
CA LEU A 42 2.51 3.66 -20.07
C LEU A 42 2.39 3.35 -18.58
N GLU A 43 1.77 4.23 -17.79
CA GLU A 43 1.48 3.98 -16.37
C GLU A 43 0.71 2.66 -16.19
N SER A 44 -0.38 2.52 -16.94
CA SER A 44 -1.21 1.32 -16.90
C SER A 44 -0.46 0.07 -17.35
N ALA A 45 0.39 0.16 -18.36
CA ALA A 45 1.21 -0.95 -18.83
C ALA A 45 2.25 -1.37 -17.76
N VAL A 46 2.93 -0.40 -17.12
CA VAL A 46 3.84 -0.69 -16.00
C VAL A 46 3.08 -1.38 -14.87
N ARG A 47 1.92 -0.86 -14.48
CA ARG A 47 1.06 -1.46 -13.45
C ARG A 47 0.73 -2.91 -13.76
N GLN A 48 0.27 -3.22 -14.97
CA GLN A 48 -0.07 -4.58 -15.39
C GLN A 48 1.12 -5.54 -15.33
N VAL A 49 2.32 -5.09 -15.72
CA VAL A 49 3.55 -5.92 -15.62
C VAL A 49 3.90 -6.19 -14.16
N VAL A 50 3.77 -5.20 -13.29
CA VAL A 50 4.00 -5.35 -11.84
C VAL A 50 2.98 -6.32 -11.22
N GLU A 51 1.69 -6.19 -11.53
CA GLU A 51 0.63 -7.11 -11.12
C GLU A 51 0.92 -8.55 -11.56
N GLY A 52 1.32 -8.74 -12.81
CA GLY A 52 1.73 -10.05 -13.32
C GLY A 52 2.96 -10.64 -12.63
N ALA A 53 3.84 -9.81 -12.08
CA ALA A 53 5.01 -10.25 -11.33
C ALA A 53 4.69 -10.74 -9.91
N LEU A 54 3.61 -10.24 -9.29
CA LEU A 54 3.22 -10.57 -7.90
C LEU A 54 3.11 -12.08 -7.67
N GLY A 55 2.44 -12.81 -8.53
CA GLY A 55 2.26 -14.26 -8.41
C GLY A 55 3.55 -15.09 -8.47
N SER A 56 4.68 -14.49 -8.84
CA SER A 56 5.99 -15.14 -8.94
C SER A 56 7.02 -14.64 -7.92
N MET A 57 6.66 -13.70 -7.05
CA MET A 57 7.61 -13.02 -6.17
C MET A 57 8.34 -13.95 -5.21
N SER A 58 7.64 -14.89 -4.60
CA SER A 58 8.24 -15.89 -3.67
C SER A 58 9.30 -16.79 -4.32
N ARG A 59 9.33 -16.85 -5.67
CA ARG A 59 10.28 -17.66 -6.45
C ARG A 59 11.44 -16.83 -7.02
N ARG A 60 11.42 -15.51 -6.84
CA ARG A 60 12.45 -14.60 -7.34
C ARG A 60 13.55 -14.39 -6.30
N ALA A 61 14.75 -14.07 -6.77
CA ALA A 61 15.80 -13.61 -5.88
C ALA A 61 15.39 -12.30 -5.18
N PRO A 62 15.69 -12.12 -3.88
CA PRO A 62 15.32 -10.90 -3.15
C PRO A 62 15.74 -9.61 -3.85
N ILE A 63 16.89 -9.61 -4.51
CA ILE A 63 17.37 -8.44 -5.27
C ILE A 63 16.48 -8.08 -6.46
N ASP A 64 15.91 -9.07 -7.15
CA ASP A 64 14.99 -8.82 -8.27
C ASP A 64 13.65 -8.28 -7.77
N VAL A 65 13.19 -8.77 -6.62
CA VAL A 65 12.00 -8.24 -5.95
C VAL A 65 12.22 -6.77 -5.55
N LEU A 66 13.37 -6.44 -4.94
CA LEU A 66 13.72 -5.06 -4.60
C LEU A 66 13.75 -4.15 -5.84
N LYS A 67 14.30 -4.63 -6.95
CA LYS A 67 14.34 -3.86 -8.21
C LYS A 67 12.94 -3.59 -8.75
N ILE A 68 12.10 -4.62 -8.85
CA ILE A 68 10.72 -4.47 -9.36
C ILE A 68 9.92 -3.53 -8.44
N THR A 69 10.05 -3.67 -7.12
CA THR A 69 9.39 -2.76 -6.16
C THR A 69 9.84 -1.31 -6.33
N GLY A 70 11.14 -1.08 -6.57
CA GLY A 70 11.66 0.26 -6.88
C GLY A 70 11.08 0.86 -8.15
N LEU A 71 10.86 0.05 -9.19
CA LEU A 71 10.23 0.47 -10.44
C LEU A 71 8.72 0.75 -10.25
N ALA A 72 8.03 -0.05 -9.43
CA ALA A 72 6.64 0.22 -9.05
C ALA A 72 6.49 1.52 -8.24
N LEU A 73 7.41 1.79 -7.31
CA LEU A 73 7.48 3.05 -6.56
C LEU A 73 7.73 4.24 -7.48
N GLU A 74 8.61 4.09 -8.48
CA GLU A 74 8.86 5.13 -9.47
C GLU A 74 7.61 5.42 -10.32
N ASN A 75 6.89 4.37 -10.72
CA ASN A 75 5.63 4.51 -11.46
C ASN A 75 4.64 5.38 -10.68
N LEU A 76 4.45 5.11 -9.40
CA LEU A 76 3.57 5.90 -8.53
C LEU A 76 4.09 7.33 -8.32
N ALA A 77 5.39 7.51 -8.08
CA ALA A 77 5.99 8.83 -7.88
C ALA A 77 5.79 9.75 -9.10
N LEU A 78 5.91 9.22 -10.33
CA LEU A 78 5.61 9.94 -11.55
C LEU A 78 4.13 10.30 -11.67
N SER A 79 3.22 9.41 -11.24
CA SER A 79 1.77 9.61 -11.31
C SER A 79 1.24 10.64 -10.29
N THR A 80 1.96 10.88 -9.20
CA THR A 80 1.53 11.79 -8.12
C THR A 80 2.01 13.24 -8.28
N GLY A 81 2.57 13.58 -9.43
CA GLY A 81 2.94 14.96 -9.75
C GLY A 81 4.06 15.55 -8.88
N GLY A 82 4.94 14.71 -8.33
CA GLY A 82 6.05 15.15 -7.48
C GLY A 82 5.70 15.19 -6.00
N ASN A 83 4.99 14.20 -5.51
CA ASN A 83 4.87 13.99 -4.07
C ASN A 83 6.27 13.86 -3.46
N ASP A 84 6.70 14.87 -2.69
CA ASP A 84 8.07 14.98 -2.18
C ASP A 84 8.48 13.75 -1.37
N GLU A 85 7.57 13.19 -0.57
CA GLU A 85 7.85 12.03 0.27
C GLU A 85 8.10 10.77 -0.58
N LEU A 86 7.28 10.53 -1.61
CA LEU A 86 7.49 9.41 -2.54
C LEU A 86 8.79 9.57 -3.34
N VAL A 87 9.15 10.80 -3.71
CA VAL A 87 10.43 11.08 -4.39
C VAL A 87 11.63 10.81 -3.48
N ILE A 88 11.53 11.19 -2.20
CA ILE A 88 12.57 10.90 -1.20
C ILE A 88 12.68 9.38 -1.01
N CYS A 89 11.56 8.68 -0.80
CA CYS A 89 11.51 7.23 -0.68
C CYS A 89 12.16 6.53 -1.88
N LEU A 90 11.85 6.97 -3.10
CA LEU A 90 12.43 6.42 -4.33
C LEU A 90 13.96 6.59 -4.37
N ARG A 91 14.47 7.75 -3.98
CA ARG A 91 15.90 8.01 -3.91
C ARG A 91 16.60 7.07 -2.92
N GLU A 92 16.03 6.93 -1.73
CA GLU A 92 16.55 6.05 -0.69
C GLU A 92 16.45 4.58 -1.12
N TRP A 93 15.35 4.16 -1.75
CA TRP A 93 15.17 2.82 -2.29
C TRP A 93 16.25 2.45 -3.31
N ARG A 94 16.58 3.35 -4.22
CA ARG A 94 17.68 3.16 -5.18
C ARG A 94 19.03 2.93 -4.49
N GLY A 95 19.27 3.61 -3.37
CA GLY A 95 20.44 3.40 -2.51
C GLY A 95 20.48 1.98 -1.94
N ILE A 96 19.34 1.45 -1.49
CA ILE A 96 19.21 0.08 -0.96
C ILE A 96 19.47 -0.95 -2.07
N VAL A 97 18.85 -0.79 -3.24
CA VAL A 97 19.10 -1.69 -4.39
C VAL A 97 20.59 -1.73 -4.75
N ALA A 98 21.26 -0.58 -4.75
CA ALA A 98 22.68 -0.50 -5.00
C ALA A 98 23.52 -1.18 -3.89
N ALA A 99 23.13 -1.04 -2.62
CA ALA A 99 23.79 -1.69 -1.49
C ALA A 99 23.61 -3.22 -1.53
N ALA A 100 22.40 -3.70 -1.75
CA ALA A 100 22.08 -5.13 -1.88
C ALA A 100 22.84 -5.78 -3.06
N THR A 101 22.99 -5.06 -4.17
CA THR A 101 23.74 -5.55 -5.35
C THR A 101 25.25 -5.72 -5.05
N ARG A 102 25.83 -4.90 -4.17
CA ARG A 102 27.24 -5.02 -3.77
C ARG A 102 27.52 -6.16 -2.79
N GLY A 103 26.49 -6.77 -2.22
CA GLY A 103 26.64 -7.91 -1.31
C GLY A 103 27.10 -7.47 0.10
N GLY A 104 26.22 -6.93 0.89
CA GLY A 104 26.40 -6.65 2.33
C GLY A 104 25.28 -7.33 3.11
N THR A 105 25.35 -7.35 4.43
CA THR A 105 24.28 -7.89 5.30
C THR A 105 23.38 -6.80 5.86
N ASP A 106 23.86 -5.57 5.94
CA ASP A 106 23.19 -4.47 6.65
C ASP A 106 22.06 -3.80 5.83
N TRP A 107 21.97 -4.10 4.53
CA TRP A 107 20.96 -3.51 3.67
C TRP A 107 19.53 -3.95 4.04
N ALA A 108 19.35 -5.14 4.64
CA ALA A 108 18.02 -5.65 4.95
C ALA A 108 17.29 -4.80 6.00
N LEU A 109 17.98 -4.36 7.05
CA LEU A 109 17.43 -3.47 8.07
C LEU A 109 17.08 -2.10 7.48
N GLN A 110 17.96 -1.55 6.63
CA GLN A 110 17.72 -0.30 5.93
C GLN A 110 16.53 -0.45 4.96
N ALA A 111 16.48 -1.55 4.21
CA ALA A 111 15.37 -1.85 3.31
C ALA A 111 14.03 -1.92 4.07
N LYS A 112 14.01 -2.56 5.24
CA LYS A 112 12.82 -2.61 6.09
C LYS A 112 12.38 -1.21 6.53
N ALA A 113 13.31 -0.38 7.01
CA ALA A 113 13.00 0.98 7.42
C ALA A 113 12.43 1.84 6.27
N ILE A 114 12.99 1.69 5.05
CA ILE A 114 12.46 2.37 3.86
C ILE A 114 11.11 1.77 3.44
N THR A 115 10.92 0.44 3.55
CA THR A 115 9.62 -0.20 3.28
C THR A 115 8.52 0.40 4.15
N ASP A 116 8.77 0.54 5.46
CA ASP A 116 7.81 1.16 6.38
C ASP A 116 7.52 2.63 6.03
N ARG A 117 8.56 3.37 5.64
CA ARG A 117 8.42 4.76 5.21
C ARG A 117 7.58 4.85 3.93
N VAL A 118 7.81 3.98 2.94
CA VAL A 118 7.02 3.93 1.70
C VAL A 118 5.56 3.56 2.02
N GLN A 119 5.32 2.61 2.91
CA GLN A 119 3.97 2.24 3.33
C GLN A 119 3.23 3.43 3.97
N ASN A 120 3.88 4.19 4.85
CA ASN A 120 3.30 5.39 5.45
C ASN A 120 2.99 6.47 4.39
N ALA A 121 3.95 6.76 3.50
CA ALA A 121 3.77 7.72 2.41
C ALA A 121 2.64 7.32 1.47
N LEU A 122 2.52 6.02 1.18
CA LEU A 122 1.45 5.45 0.37
C LEU A 122 0.08 5.61 1.06
N GLY A 123 0.00 5.31 2.35
CA GLY A 123 -1.21 5.50 3.15
C GLY A 123 -1.68 6.96 3.20
N GLU A 124 -0.76 7.90 3.45
CA GLU A 124 -1.06 9.34 3.44
C GLU A 124 -1.49 9.85 2.06
N CYS A 125 -0.80 9.40 1.01
CA CYS A 125 -1.14 9.76 -0.37
C CYS A 125 -2.54 9.26 -0.72
N SER A 126 -2.83 7.99 -0.45
CA SER A 126 -4.12 7.36 -0.71
C SER A 126 -5.24 8.03 0.09
N GLY A 127 -5.02 8.31 1.37
CA GLY A 127 -5.99 8.99 2.23
C GLY A 127 -6.37 10.38 1.72
N ARG A 128 -5.41 11.13 1.17
CA ARG A 128 -5.69 12.44 0.53
C ARG A 128 -6.57 12.30 -0.72
N TYR A 129 -6.30 11.31 -1.57
CA TYR A 129 -7.11 11.07 -2.78
C TYR A 129 -8.50 10.56 -2.42
N ILE A 130 -8.61 9.63 -1.49
CA ILE A 130 -9.90 9.13 -0.97
C ILE A 130 -10.73 10.31 -0.44
N GLY A 131 -10.17 11.16 0.43
CA GLY A 131 -10.87 12.32 0.98
C GLY A 131 -11.30 13.33 -0.08
N ALA A 132 -10.48 13.59 -1.09
CA ALA A 132 -10.81 14.48 -2.19
C ALA A 132 -11.94 13.93 -3.09
N LEU A 133 -11.94 12.63 -3.36
CA LEU A 133 -12.93 11.96 -4.21
C LEU A 133 -14.26 11.79 -3.48
N GLN A 134 -14.23 11.42 -2.19
CA GLN A 134 -15.42 11.08 -1.41
C GLN A 134 -16.42 12.23 -1.31
N ALA A 135 -15.94 13.45 -1.14
CA ALA A 135 -16.80 14.64 -1.08
C ALA A 135 -17.61 14.82 -2.39
N THR A 136 -16.96 14.64 -3.52
CA THR A 136 -17.59 14.77 -4.84
C THR A 136 -18.49 13.56 -5.14
N ALA A 137 -18.04 12.35 -4.84
CA ALA A 137 -18.81 11.12 -5.04
C ALA A 137 -20.09 11.14 -4.22
N GLY A 138 -20.02 11.55 -2.94
CA GLY A 138 -21.18 11.68 -2.08
C GLY A 138 -22.22 12.68 -2.61
N ALA A 139 -21.77 13.88 -3.05
CA ALA A 139 -22.67 14.88 -3.58
C ALA A 139 -23.36 14.45 -4.88
N MET A 140 -22.58 13.92 -5.84
CA MET A 140 -23.13 13.48 -7.14
C MET A 140 -23.96 12.20 -6.99
N GLY A 141 -23.48 11.21 -6.27
CA GLY A 141 -24.16 9.94 -6.10
C GLY A 141 -25.47 10.10 -5.31
N GLY A 142 -25.49 10.92 -4.25
CA GLY A 142 -26.69 11.26 -3.52
C GLY A 142 -27.76 11.94 -4.41
N ALA A 143 -27.34 12.87 -5.28
CA ALA A 143 -28.22 13.51 -6.26
C ALA A 143 -28.77 12.52 -7.31
N LEU A 144 -28.06 11.45 -7.62
CA LEU A 144 -28.43 10.40 -8.56
C LEU A 144 -29.18 9.23 -7.89
N GLY A 145 -29.34 9.25 -6.56
CA GLY A 145 -30.00 8.17 -5.81
C GLY A 145 -29.17 6.88 -5.74
N VAL A 146 -27.84 6.98 -5.79
CA VAL A 146 -26.93 5.83 -5.63
C VAL A 146 -26.95 5.35 -4.18
N ASP A 147 -26.90 4.04 -3.97
CA ASP A 147 -26.87 3.42 -2.64
C ASP A 147 -25.67 3.93 -1.82
N GLY A 148 -25.91 4.23 -0.54
CA GLY A 148 -24.89 4.79 0.36
C GLY A 148 -23.65 3.91 0.50
N HIS A 149 -23.84 2.60 0.61
CA HIS A 149 -22.71 1.66 0.72
C HIS A 149 -21.80 1.70 -0.51
N VAL A 150 -22.37 1.83 -1.73
CA VAL A 150 -21.59 1.99 -2.97
C VAL A 150 -20.79 3.30 -2.94
N LEU A 151 -21.37 4.36 -2.40
CA LEU A 151 -20.69 5.66 -2.28
C LEU A 151 -19.55 5.60 -1.25
N ASP A 152 -19.71 4.86 -0.18
CA ASP A 152 -18.71 4.73 0.88
C ASP A 152 -17.43 4.02 0.40
N ILE A 153 -17.57 3.01 -0.44
CA ILE A 153 -16.41 2.25 -0.98
C ILE A 153 -15.84 2.83 -2.29
N PHE A 154 -16.58 3.72 -2.97
CA PHE A 154 -16.21 4.21 -4.30
C PHE A 154 -14.80 4.78 -4.38
N SER A 155 -14.44 5.64 -3.44
CA SER A 155 -13.15 6.33 -3.45
C SER A 155 -11.99 5.36 -3.19
N GLU A 156 -12.19 4.35 -2.36
CA GLU A 156 -11.23 3.30 -2.08
C GLU A 156 -10.99 2.44 -3.33
N GLU A 157 -12.06 2.05 -4.04
CA GLU A 157 -11.98 1.28 -5.27
C GLU A 157 -11.26 2.04 -6.40
N ILE A 158 -11.45 3.36 -6.48
CA ILE A 158 -10.69 4.18 -7.44
C ILE A 158 -9.20 4.15 -7.12
N VAL A 159 -8.81 4.31 -5.85
CA VAL A 159 -7.40 4.28 -5.44
C VAL A 159 -6.78 2.90 -5.69
N ARG A 160 -7.51 1.81 -5.40
CA ARG A 160 -7.08 0.43 -5.70
C ARG A 160 -6.87 0.18 -7.19
N GLY A 161 -7.59 0.87 -8.06
CA GLY A 161 -7.41 0.82 -9.51
C GLY A 161 -6.14 1.51 -10.03
N THR A 162 -5.27 2.05 -9.16
CA THR A 162 -4.05 2.80 -9.53
C THR A 162 -2.76 2.00 -9.29
N ALA A 163 -1.61 2.61 -9.61
CA ALA A 163 -0.28 2.04 -9.31
C ALA A 163 -0.01 1.86 -7.80
N ALA A 164 -0.84 2.42 -6.93
CA ALA A 164 -0.72 2.30 -5.48
C ALA A 164 -0.93 0.85 -5.00
N GLU A 165 -1.93 0.16 -5.54
CA GLU A 165 -2.29 -1.19 -5.14
C GLU A 165 -1.18 -2.22 -5.38
N PRO A 166 -0.65 -2.41 -6.59
CA PRO A 166 0.42 -3.39 -6.80
C PRO A 166 1.70 -3.03 -6.05
N LEU A 167 2.01 -1.75 -5.84
CA LEU A 167 3.12 -1.35 -4.97
C LEU A 167 2.89 -1.80 -3.53
N SER A 168 1.70 -1.58 -2.98
CA SER A 168 1.34 -2.00 -1.63
C SER A 168 1.47 -3.51 -1.46
N GLN A 169 0.97 -4.29 -2.41
CA GLN A 169 1.09 -5.75 -2.40
C GLN A 169 2.57 -6.20 -2.47
N MET A 170 3.42 -5.51 -3.22
CA MET A 170 4.85 -5.81 -3.27
C MET A 170 5.55 -5.53 -1.94
N LEU A 171 5.26 -4.39 -1.31
CA LEU A 171 5.80 -4.05 0.01
C LEU A 171 5.38 -5.08 1.07
N ARG A 172 4.11 -5.49 1.03
CA ARG A 172 3.58 -6.56 1.88
C ARG A 172 4.31 -7.89 1.69
N ALA A 173 4.59 -8.28 0.45
CA ALA A 173 5.30 -9.51 0.15
C ALA A 173 6.79 -9.48 0.56
N LEU A 174 7.42 -8.30 0.53
CA LEU A 174 8.79 -8.07 0.96
C LEU A 174 8.95 -8.06 2.49
N ASP A 175 7.98 -7.56 3.22
CA ASP A 175 8.10 -7.30 4.66
C ASP A 175 8.56 -8.51 5.48
N PRO A 176 7.95 -9.71 5.37
CA PRO A 176 8.39 -10.87 6.14
C PRO A 176 9.82 -11.31 5.81
N VAL A 177 10.23 -11.19 4.54
CA VAL A 177 11.58 -11.54 4.10
C VAL A 177 12.61 -10.58 4.71
N LEU A 178 12.33 -9.28 4.68
CA LEU A 178 13.22 -8.27 5.25
C LEU A 178 13.30 -8.37 6.77
N ARG A 179 12.19 -8.69 7.45
CA ARG A 179 12.16 -8.92 8.91
C ARG A 179 13.03 -10.11 9.31
N GLU A 180 12.92 -11.22 8.59
CA GLU A 180 13.73 -12.41 8.82
C GLU A 180 15.22 -12.09 8.64
N MET A 181 15.59 -11.47 7.52
CA MET A 181 16.96 -11.09 7.21
C MET A 181 17.55 -10.06 8.17
N ALA A 182 16.72 -9.16 8.70
CA ALA A 182 17.12 -8.11 9.65
C ALA A 182 17.02 -8.55 11.12
N HIS A 183 16.64 -9.80 11.39
CA HIS A 183 16.41 -10.33 12.74
C HIS A 183 15.48 -9.44 13.59
N MET A 184 14.40 -8.92 12.99
CA MET A 184 13.47 -8.00 13.63
C MET A 184 12.41 -8.72 14.48
N GLY A 185 11.83 -7.98 15.42
CA GLY A 185 10.80 -8.49 16.33
C GLY A 185 9.48 -8.89 15.65
N ALA A 186 8.61 -9.52 16.43
CA ALA A 186 7.41 -10.23 15.99
C ALA A 186 6.22 -9.30 15.62
N TRP A 187 6.31 -7.99 15.78
CA TRP A 187 5.18 -7.06 15.60
C TRP A 187 5.31 -6.19 14.36
N ASN A 188 4.17 -5.95 13.69
CA ASN A 188 4.01 -4.90 12.69
C ASN A 188 2.79 -4.05 13.01
N ILE A 189 2.95 -2.74 13.11
CA ILE A 189 1.87 -1.81 13.45
C ILE A 189 1.35 -1.16 12.17
N ILE A 190 0.08 -1.40 11.85
CA ILE A 190 -0.61 -0.87 10.66
C ILE A 190 -1.28 0.47 11.00
N SER A 191 -1.91 0.55 12.18
CA SER A 191 -2.48 1.79 12.72
C SER A 191 -1.93 2.04 14.13
N PRO A 192 -1.01 3.02 14.31
CA PRO A 192 -0.27 3.25 15.55
C PRO A 192 -1.07 4.10 16.54
N VAL A 193 -2.06 3.49 17.18
CA VAL A 193 -2.91 4.12 18.19
C VAL A 193 -2.79 3.34 19.50
N GLU A 194 -2.85 4.01 20.63
CA GLU A 194 -2.96 3.35 21.93
C GLU A 194 -4.41 2.91 22.15
N ALA A 195 -4.62 1.65 22.53
CA ALA A 195 -5.93 1.08 22.78
C ALA A 195 -5.97 0.38 24.14
N SER A 196 -7.09 0.55 24.86
CA SER A 196 -7.38 -0.13 26.12
C SER A 196 -8.82 -0.59 26.13
N GLY A 197 -9.06 -1.86 26.43
CA GLY A 197 -10.40 -2.43 26.39
C GLY A 197 -10.43 -3.89 26.85
N VAL A 198 -11.62 -4.48 26.80
CA VAL A 198 -11.83 -5.91 27.04
C VAL A 198 -11.28 -6.67 25.84
N VAL A 199 -10.54 -7.77 26.09
CA VAL A 199 -10.03 -8.62 25.01
C VAL A 199 -11.07 -9.67 24.65
N GLU A 200 -11.40 -9.79 23.36
CA GLU A 200 -12.22 -10.86 22.81
C GLU A 200 -11.43 -11.57 21.68
N VAL A 201 -11.35 -12.89 21.76
CA VAL A 201 -10.69 -13.72 20.75
C VAL A 201 -11.76 -14.22 19.76
N VAL A 202 -11.49 -14.03 18.47
CA VAL A 202 -12.37 -14.47 17.37
C VAL A 202 -11.59 -15.26 16.35
N ASP A 203 -12.24 -16.17 15.64
CA ASP A 203 -11.58 -16.96 14.60
C ASP A 203 -11.39 -16.17 13.29
N ASP A 204 -12.35 -15.34 12.94
CA ASP A 204 -12.31 -14.51 11.73
C ASP A 204 -13.02 -13.17 12.01
N LEU A 205 -12.37 -12.06 11.61
CA LEU A 205 -12.94 -10.72 11.78
C LEU A 205 -14.29 -10.57 11.05
N LYS A 206 -14.45 -11.28 9.94
CA LYS A 206 -15.67 -11.32 9.13
C LYS A 206 -16.92 -11.75 9.93
N GLU A 207 -16.75 -12.62 10.92
CA GLU A 207 -17.87 -13.15 11.73
C GLU A 207 -18.46 -12.10 12.65
N VAL A 208 -17.69 -11.07 12.98
CA VAL A 208 -18.08 -10.04 13.95
C VAL A 208 -18.19 -8.64 13.35
N GLN A 209 -17.93 -8.45 12.07
CA GLN A 209 -17.89 -7.12 11.42
C GLN A 209 -19.20 -6.31 11.56
N THR A 210 -20.35 -6.97 11.73
CA THR A 210 -21.65 -6.31 11.93
C THR A 210 -22.06 -6.20 13.40
N LYS A 211 -21.22 -6.70 14.33
CA LYS A 211 -21.49 -6.67 15.77
C LYS A 211 -21.19 -5.27 16.32
N THR A 212 -21.97 -4.86 17.32
CA THR A 212 -21.70 -3.63 18.08
C THR A 212 -21.27 -3.99 19.50
N TYR A 213 -20.16 -3.42 19.94
CA TYR A 213 -19.60 -3.63 21.28
C TYR A 213 -19.98 -2.44 22.19
N ALA A 214 -20.63 -2.73 23.30
CA ALA A 214 -21.07 -1.71 24.24
C ALA A 214 -19.93 -1.12 25.10
N VAL A 215 -18.80 -1.83 25.17
CA VAL A 215 -17.59 -1.40 25.89
C VAL A 215 -16.40 -1.43 24.93
N PRO A 216 -15.38 -0.57 25.13
CA PRO A 216 -14.18 -0.62 24.32
C PRO A 216 -13.60 -2.04 24.30
N THR A 217 -13.41 -2.60 23.11
CA THR A 217 -12.99 -3.99 22.92
C THR A 217 -11.77 -4.07 22.03
N VAL A 218 -10.79 -4.88 22.41
CA VAL A 218 -9.65 -5.26 21.57
C VAL A 218 -9.91 -6.67 21.06
N LEU A 219 -10.00 -6.81 19.75
CA LEU A 219 -10.17 -8.11 19.10
C LEU A 219 -8.80 -8.75 18.82
N VAL A 220 -8.65 -10.01 19.24
CA VAL A 220 -7.56 -10.88 18.79
C VAL A 220 -8.16 -11.83 17.75
N SER A 221 -7.96 -11.52 16.48
CA SER A 221 -8.53 -12.29 15.37
C SER A 221 -7.50 -13.21 14.73
N ARG A 222 -7.82 -14.51 14.60
CA ARG A 222 -6.93 -15.46 13.96
C ARG A 222 -6.83 -15.28 12.46
N ARG A 223 -7.84 -14.66 11.84
CA ARG A 223 -7.86 -14.34 10.41
C ARG A 223 -8.42 -12.96 10.14
N VAL A 224 -7.74 -12.23 9.24
CA VAL A 224 -8.19 -10.94 8.71
C VAL A 224 -7.88 -10.94 7.21
N GLY A 225 -8.90 -10.89 6.37
CA GLY A 225 -8.76 -10.83 4.91
C GLY A 225 -8.39 -9.44 4.38
N GLY A 226 -8.76 -8.41 5.13
CA GLY A 226 -8.54 -7.00 4.76
C GLY A 226 -9.75 -6.30 4.15
N GLU A 227 -10.80 -7.04 3.81
CA GLU A 227 -12.05 -6.50 3.23
C GLU A 227 -13.14 -6.25 4.28
N GLU A 228 -12.86 -6.60 5.52
CA GLU A 228 -13.80 -6.49 6.64
C GLU A 228 -13.86 -5.06 7.19
N ASP A 229 -15.06 -4.66 7.61
CA ASP A 229 -15.25 -3.48 8.44
C ASP A 229 -14.79 -3.76 9.88
N ILE A 230 -14.32 -2.72 10.55
CA ILE A 230 -14.05 -2.77 11.99
C ILE A 230 -15.37 -2.62 12.74
N PRO A 231 -15.74 -3.57 13.62
CA PRO A 231 -17.00 -3.49 14.35
C PRO A 231 -17.07 -2.24 15.24
N GLN A 232 -18.25 -1.66 15.35
CA GLN A 232 -18.47 -0.50 16.22
C GLN A 232 -18.15 -0.82 17.68
N GLY A 233 -17.35 0.03 18.33
CA GLY A 233 -16.89 -0.14 19.72
C GLY A 233 -15.59 -0.95 19.84
N VAL A 234 -15.03 -1.44 18.74
CA VAL A 234 -13.69 -2.02 18.69
C VAL A 234 -12.68 -0.89 18.66
N VAL A 235 -11.71 -0.94 19.58
CA VAL A 235 -10.62 0.05 19.71
C VAL A 235 -9.27 -0.51 19.28
N GLY A 236 -9.19 -1.82 19.05
CA GLY A 236 -7.98 -2.47 18.57
C GLY A 236 -8.25 -3.83 17.93
N VAL A 237 -7.48 -4.15 16.90
CA VAL A 237 -7.45 -5.46 16.23
C VAL A 237 -6.01 -5.96 16.19
N ILE A 238 -5.79 -7.18 16.69
CA ILE A 238 -4.50 -7.88 16.68
C ILE A 238 -4.68 -9.19 15.91
N THR A 239 -3.83 -9.46 14.94
CA THR A 239 -3.94 -10.63 14.06
C THR A 239 -2.57 -11.18 13.66
N PRO A 240 -2.43 -12.49 13.37
CA PRO A 240 -1.22 -13.02 12.73
C PRO A 240 -1.15 -12.70 11.24
N ASP A 241 -2.28 -12.33 10.61
CA ASP A 241 -2.31 -11.97 9.20
C ASP A 241 -1.75 -10.56 9.00
N MET A 242 -1.15 -10.33 7.82
CA MET A 242 -0.67 -9.02 7.42
C MET A 242 -1.55 -8.49 6.28
N PRO A 243 -2.66 -7.79 6.61
CA PRO A 243 -3.49 -7.17 5.58
C PRO A 243 -2.70 -6.08 4.86
N ASP A 244 -3.09 -5.82 3.62
CA ASP A 244 -2.51 -4.76 2.82
C ASP A 244 -2.81 -3.40 3.46
N ILE A 245 -1.87 -2.44 3.37
CA ILE A 245 -2.04 -1.11 3.96
C ILE A 245 -3.16 -0.30 3.29
N LEU A 246 -3.51 -0.65 2.06
CA LEU A 246 -4.64 -0.08 1.30
C LEU A 246 -5.90 -0.94 1.41
N SER A 247 -5.85 -2.06 2.14
CA SER A 247 -7.05 -2.86 2.40
C SER A 247 -8.10 -2.05 3.15
N HIS A 248 -9.37 -2.40 2.96
CA HIS A 248 -10.49 -1.71 3.59
C HIS A 248 -10.33 -1.64 5.11
N GLY A 249 -10.03 -2.78 5.77
CA GLY A 249 -9.80 -2.83 7.21
C GLY A 249 -8.64 -1.95 7.67
N SER A 250 -7.53 -1.89 6.91
CA SER A 250 -6.38 -1.04 7.24
C SER A 250 -6.69 0.45 7.09
N VAL A 251 -7.42 0.83 6.06
CA VAL A 251 -7.87 2.22 5.84
C VAL A 251 -8.84 2.65 6.94
N ARG A 252 -9.83 1.80 7.26
CA ARG A 252 -10.80 2.06 8.33
C ARG A 252 -10.13 2.20 9.70
N ALA A 253 -9.21 1.30 10.06
CA ALA A 253 -8.47 1.37 11.32
C ALA A 253 -7.78 2.73 11.50
N ARG A 254 -7.11 3.23 10.47
CA ARG A 254 -6.46 4.55 10.52
C ARG A 254 -7.45 5.70 10.62
N ASN A 255 -8.52 5.66 9.86
CA ASN A 255 -9.52 6.73 9.83
C ASN A 255 -10.32 6.82 11.14
N GLU A 256 -10.60 5.69 11.76
CA GLU A 256 -11.38 5.59 12.99
C GLU A 256 -10.53 5.67 14.26
N GLY A 257 -9.18 5.73 14.12
CA GLY A 257 -8.27 5.75 15.27
C GLY A 257 -8.28 4.44 16.05
N CYS A 258 -8.44 3.30 15.37
CA CYS A 258 -8.41 1.97 15.96
C CYS A 258 -6.98 1.40 15.83
N LEU A 259 -6.41 0.85 16.92
CA LEU A 259 -5.15 0.11 16.87
C LEU A 259 -5.29 -1.05 15.88
N PHE A 260 -4.35 -1.18 14.94
CA PHE A 260 -4.30 -2.36 14.09
C PHE A 260 -2.86 -2.88 14.01
N ALA A 261 -2.66 -4.10 14.48
CA ALA A 261 -1.33 -4.68 14.59
C ALA A 261 -1.31 -6.15 14.13
N THR A 262 -0.24 -6.50 13.44
CA THR A 262 0.09 -7.90 13.13
C THR A 262 1.11 -8.43 14.12
N VAL A 263 0.91 -9.67 14.61
CA VAL A 263 1.87 -10.41 15.42
C VAL A 263 2.28 -11.69 14.70
N PHE A 264 3.54 -11.75 14.27
CA PHE A 264 4.07 -12.91 13.51
C PHE A 264 4.46 -14.11 14.39
N ASP A 265 4.51 -13.92 15.71
CA ASP A 265 4.86 -14.95 16.68
C ASP A 265 3.59 -15.58 17.25
N ALA A 266 3.30 -16.82 16.81
CA ALA A 266 2.13 -17.56 17.26
C ALA A 266 2.13 -17.82 18.79
N GLY A 267 3.30 -17.89 19.44
CA GLY A 267 3.43 -18.03 20.88
C GLY A 267 2.91 -16.78 21.60
N LYS A 268 3.31 -15.60 21.13
CA LYS A 268 2.84 -14.32 21.68
C LYS A 268 1.34 -14.10 21.46
N LEU A 269 0.82 -14.55 20.31
CA LEU A 269 -0.62 -14.46 20.07
C LEU A 269 -1.42 -15.37 21.02
N ALA A 270 -0.87 -16.54 21.36
CA ALA A 270 -1.52 -17.50 22.25
C ALA A 270 -1.47 -17.08 23.73
N GLU A 271 -0.57 -16.16 24.10
CA GLU A 271 -0.45 -15.61 25.46
C GLU A 271 -1.44 -14.44 25.71
N MET A 272 -2.09 -13.93 24.68
CA MET A 272 -3.11 -12.90 24.74
C MET A 272 -4.50 -13.48 24.95
#